data_b2ca40acf110462c9e2b5c528921c009
#
_entry.id   b2ca40acf110462c9e2b5c528921c009
#
_cell.length_a   1.000
_cell.length_b   1.000
_cell.length_c   1.000
_cell.angle_alpha   90.00
_cell.angle_beta   90.00
_cell.angle_gamma   90.00
#
_symmetry.space_group_name_H-M   'P 1'
#
loop_
_entity.id
_entity.type
_entity.pdbx_description
1 polymer ?
#
loop_
_entity_poly.entity_id
_entity_poly.type
_entity_poly.pdbx_seq_one_letter_code
_entity_poly.pdbx_strand_id
1 'polypeptide(L)'
;MIEIVDYGAGNLRSVLKGLETVGAEVRLCREPERLADATGVVFPGQGSFATASRRLVELGFADPLRAYLAEDRPFLGICLGLQLLFQTSEEAPGAEGLGALAGTNKRFAPGKKIPHMGWNSIRLKTRNGLFEGIEEGSFFYFVHSYFPVPEDKSLIAGWSDYEEEFCCAVQKGNLTAVQFHPEKSQRRGLGLLANFAKRCGSDATAA
;
A
#
# COMPACT_ATOMS: atom_id res chain seq x y z
N MET A 1 -1.58 10.06 16.05
CA MET A 1 -1.46 8.58 16.10
C MET A 1 -1.74 8.00 14.73
N ILE A 2 -0.94 7.04 14.27
CA ILE A 2 -1.14 6.34 12.99
C ILE A 2 -2.23 5.28 13.15
N GLU A 3 -3.20 5.24 12.25
CA GLU A 3 -4.28 4.26 12.24
C GLU A 3 -4.02 3.19 11.16
N ILE A 4 -4.02 1.90 11.54
CA ILE A 4 -4.01 0.78 10.60
C ILE A 4 -5.44 0.32 10.38
N VAL A 5 -5.95 0.43 9.17
CA VAL A 5 -7.33 0.02 8.84
C VAL A 5 -7.52 -1.47 9.03
N ASP A 6 -8.41 -1.87 9.95
CA ASP A 6 -8.79 -3.25 10.25
C ASP A 6 -10.21 -3.53 9.73
N TYR A 7 -10.30 -3.90 8.47
CA TYR A 7 -11.55 -4.36 7.85
C TYR A 7 -11.68 -5.89 7.80
N GLY A 8 -10.90 -6.58 8.66
CA GLY A 8 -10.93 -8.05 8.79
C GLY A 8 -10.10 -8.79 7.73
N ALA A 9 -9.17 -8.11 7.06
CA ALA A 9 -8.24 -8.70 6.10
C ALA A 9 -6.85 -8.07 6.24
N GLY A 10 -5.81 -8.84 5.95
CA GLY A 10 -4.42 -8.38 5.99
C GLY A 10 -3.61 -8.97 7.13
N ASN A 11 -2.29 -8.88 6.98
CA ASN A 11 -1.33 -9.25 8.01
C ASN A 11 -1.11 -8.10 9.00
N LEU A 12 -2.21 -7.71 9.68
CA LEU A 12 -2.26 -6.53 10.54
C LEU A 12 -1.19 -6.55 11.64
N ARG A 13 -0.94 -7.73 12.24
CA ARG A 13 0.04 -7.89 13.32
C ARG A 13 1.46 -7.56 12.87
N SER A 14 1.85 -8.01 11.67
CA SER A 14 3.20 -7.73 11.15
C SER A 14 3.38 -6.26 10.79
N VAL A 15 2.35 -5.62 10.23
CA VAL A 15 2.36 -4.19 9.93
C VAL A 15 2.43 -3.36 11.22
N LEU A 16 1.59 -3.69 12.21
CA LEU A 16 1.60 -3.07 13.53
C LEU A 16 2.99 -3.18 14.17
N LYS A 17 3.53 -4.40 14.26
CA LYS A 17 4.85 -4.64 14.85
C LYS A 17 5.98 -3.95 14.09
N GLY A 18 5.91 -3.88 12.76
CA GLY A 18 6.87 -3.14 11.94
C GLY A 18 6.90 -1.65 12.28
N LEU A 19 5.74 -1.02 12.42
CA LEU A 19 5.61 0.38 12.81
C LEU A 19 6.02 0.63 14.27
N GLU A 20 5.65 -0.25 15.20
CA GLU A 20 6.11 -0.18 16.59
C GLU A 20 7.65 -0.30 16.70
N THR A 21 8.24 -1.19 15.91
CA THR A 21 9.72 -1.40 15.89
C THR A 21 10.47 -0.14 15.48
N VAL A 22 9.89 0.70 14.64
CA VAL A 22 10.49 1.98 14.24
C VAL A 22 10.09 3.14 15.14
N GLY A 23 9.42 2.87 16.27
CA GLY A 23 9.05 3.86 17.27
C GLY A 23 7.78 4.66 16.97
N ALA A 24 6.97 4.22 16.04
CA ALA A 24 5.71 4.91 15.71
C ALA A 24 4.61 4.62 16.74
N GLU A 25 3.84 5.64 17.10
CA GLU A 25 2.58 5.46 17.82
C GLU A 25 1.49 5.02 16.84
N VAL A 26 1.05 3.77 16.97
CA VAL A 26 0.17 3.12 16.00
C VAL A 26 -0.87 2.23 16.69
N ARG A 27 -2.06 2.13 16.09
CA ARG A 27 -3.10 1.18 16.55
C ARG A 27 -3.93 0.65 15.40
N LEU A 28 -4.67 -0.43 15.67
CA LEU A 28 -5.67 -0.98 14.75
C LEU A 28 -6.96 -0.15 14.81
N CYS A 29 -7.40 0.34 13.65
CA CYS A 29 -8.61 1.12 13.48
C CYS A 29 -9.77 0.21 13.04
N ARG A 30 -10.73 -0.04 13.92
CA ARG A 30 -11.98 -0.78 13.65
C ARG A 30 -13.19 0.12 13.58
N GLU A 31 -13.03 1.37 13.89
CA GLU A 31 -14.07 2.41 13.92
C GLU A 31 -13.72 3.43 12.84
N PRO A 32 -14.45 3.48 11.70
CA PRO A 32 -14.13 4.34 10.56
C PRO A 32 -14.00 5.83 10.91
N GLU A 33 -14.74 6.28 11.92
CA GLU A 33 -14.77 7.68 12.39
C GLU A 33 -13.40 8.15 12.89
N ARG A 34 -12.58 7.23 13.40
CA ARG A 34 -11.23 7.54 13.91
C ARG A 34 -10.27 8.00 12.83
N LEU A 35 -10.56 7.71 11.57
CA LEU A 35 -9.72 8.15 10.45
C LEU A 35 -9.66 9.68 10.37
N ALA A 36 -10.70 10.38 10.81
CA ALA A 36 -10.75 11.84 10.81
C ALA A 36 -9.62 12.47 11.64
N ASP A 37 -9.25 11.87 12.78
CA ASP A 37 -8.22 12.38 13.69
C ASP A 37 -6.84 11.73 13.51
N ALA A 38 -6.69 10.81 12.55
CA ALA A 38 -5.44 10.11 12.32
C ALA A 38 -4.35 11.04 11.82
N THR A 39 -3.12 10.94 12.35
CA THR A 39 -1.96 11.66 11.79
C THR A 39 -1.41 11.00 10.53
N GLY A 40 -1.75 9.73 10.31
CA GLY A 40 -1.44 8.95 9.13
C GLY A 40 -2.30 7.70 9.09
N VAL A 41 -2.60 7.22 7.89
CA VAL A 41 -3.37 5.98 7.68
C VAL A 41 -2.51 4.96 6.95
N VAL A 42 -2.44 3.75 7.51
CA VAL A 42 -1.89 2.58 6.83
C VAL A 42 -3.04 1.67 6.42
N PHE A 43 -3.09 1.35 5.15
CA PHE A 43 -4.13 0.55 4.54
C PHE A 43 -3.54 -0.75 3.97
N PRO A 44 -3.37 -1.78 4.80
CA PRO A 44 -2.91 -3.08 4.34
C PRO A 44 -4.07 -3.88 3.75
N GLY A 45 -3.75 -4.90 2.97
CA GLY A 45 -4.76 -5.82 2.48
C GLY A 45 -4.18 -7.15 2.05
N GLN A 46 -4.99 -8.21 2.20
CA GLN A 46 -4.73 -9.56 1.70
C GLN A 46 -6.06 -10.20 1.26
N GLY A 47 -5.97 -11.21 0.40
CA GLY A 47 -7.13 -11.91 -0.11
C GLY A 47 -7.58 -11.36 -1.47
N SER A 48 -8.88 -11.42 -1.79
CA SER A 48 -9.40 -11.02 -3.08
C SER A 48 -9.93 -9.58 -3.08
N PHE A 49 -9.79 -8.93 -4.23
CA PHE A 49 -10.26 -7.55 -4.47
C PHE A 49 -11.76 -7.39 -4.16
N ALA A 50 -12.61 -8.29 -4.68
CA ALA A 50 -14.06 -8.21 -4.47
C ALA A 50 -14.46 -8.36 -2.98
N THR A 51 -13.83 -9.29 -2.26
CA THR A 51 -14.13 -9.49 -0.85
C THR A 51 -13.70 -8.27 -0.03
N ALA A 52 -12.53 -7.73 -0.30
CA ALA A 52 -12.02 -6.56 0.41
C ALA A 52 -12.87 -5.31 0.12
N SER A 53 -13.19 -5.04 -1.16
CA SER A 53 -14.06 -3.94 -1.56
C SER A 53 -15.42 -3.99 -0.85
N ARG A 54 -16.08 -5.15 -0.89
CA ARG A 54 -17.38 -5.35 -0.21
C ARG A 54 -17.28 -5.09 1.29
N ARG A 55 -16.25 -5.64 1.96
CA ARG A 55 -16.07 -5.43 3.42
C ARG A 55 -15.81 -3.99 3.80
N LEU A 56 -15.10 -3.23 2.97
CA LEU A 56 -14.92 -1.79 3.21
C LEU A 56 -16.25 -1.04 3.23
N VAL A 57 -17.17 -1.40 2.35
CA VAL A 57 -18.52 -0.82 2.30
C VAL A 57 -19.34 -1.28 3.50
N GLU A 58 -19.40 -2.61 3.76
CA GLU A 58 -20.16 -3.21 4.87
C GLU A 58 -19.75 -2.67 6.25
N LEU A 59 -18.46 -2.38 6.44
CA LEU A 59 -17.91 -1.86 7.70
C LEU A 59 -17.83 -0.33 7.75
N GLY A 60 -18.32 0.37 6.71
CA GLY A 60 -18.38 1.83 6.68
C GLY A 60 -17.03 2.54 6.45
N PHE A 61 -15.98 1.82 6.04
CA PHE A 61 -14.66 2.42 5.79
C PHE A 61 -14.54 3.14 4.45
N ALA A 62 -15.36 2.81 3.45
CA ALA A 62 -15.17 3.29 2.08
C ALA A 62 -15.19 4.82 1.98
N ASP A 63 -16.22 5.47 2.53
CA ASP A 63 -16.37 6.92 2.44
C ASP A 63 -15.39 7.68 3.33
N PRO A 64 -15.15 7.31 4.61
CA PRO A 64 -14.08 7.90 5.40
C PRO A 64 -12.69 7.82 4.79
N LEU A 65 -12.35 6.70 4.12
CA LEU A 65 -11.09 6.57 3.39
C LEU A 65 -11.03 7.51 2.19
N ARG A 66 -12.11 7.62 1.40
CA ARG A 66 -12.18 8.58 0.29
C ARG A 66 -12.01 10.02 0.77
N ALA A 67 -12.69 10.39 1.85
CA ALA A 67 -12.58 11.71 2.45
C ALA A 67 -11.14 11.99 2.92
N TYR A 68 -10.52 11.05 3.63
CA TYR A 68 -9.14 11.16 4.09
C TYR A 68 -8.14 11.34 2.95
N LEU A 69 -8.32 10.59 1.86
CA LEU A 69 -7.47 10.68 0.66
C LEU A 69 -7.67 12.01 -0.09
N ALA A 70 -8.88 12.57 -0.10
CA ALA A 70 -9.18 13.86 -0.73
C ALA A 70 -8.52 15.05 0.00
N GLU A 71 -8.23 14.90 1.29
CA GLU A 71 -7.53 15.90 2.11
C GLU A 71 -6.00 15.87 1.93
N ASP A 72 -5.47 14.99 1.07
CA ASP A 72 -4.03 14.80 0.82
C ASP A 72 -3.22 14.57 2.11
N ARG A 73 -3.74 13.81 3.03
CA ARG A 73 -3.10 13.46 4.31
C ARG A 73 -2.18 12.23 4.16
N PRO A 74 -1.21 12.03 5.08
CA PRO A 74 -0.26 10.92 4.99
C PRO A 74 -0.95 9.56 4.91
N PHE A 75 -0.77 8.85 3.79
CA PHE A 75 -1.41 7.57 3.52
C PHE A 75 -0.43 6.56 2.93
N LEU A 76 -0.44 5.33 3.46
CA LEU A 76 0.36 4.21 2.98
C LEU A 76 -0.53 3.00 2.64
N GLY A 77 -0.72 2.73 1.34
CA GLY A 77 -1.34 1.49 0.86
C GLY A 77 -0.32 0.36 0.74
N ILE A 78 -0.67 -0.86 1.21
CA ILE A 78 0.22 -2.03 1.13
C ILE A 78 -0.48 -3.19 0.44
N CYS A 79 0.11 -3.71 -0.64
CA CYS A 79 -0.32 -4.85 -1.42
C CYS A 79 -1.76 -4.68 -1.95
N LEU A 80 -2.74 -5.43 -1.45
CA LEU A 80 -4.15 -5.25 -1.84
C LEU A 80 -4.67 -3.85 -1.48
N GLY A 81 -4.12 -3.19 -0.45
CA GLY A 81 -4.43 -1.80 -0.13
C GLY A 81 -4.00 -0.83 -1.23
N LEU A 82 -2.90 -1.09 -1.96
CA LEU A 82 -2.57 -0.36 -3.18
C LEU A 82 -3.63 -0.61 -4.26
N GLN A 83 -3.99 -1.87 -4.50
CA GLN A 83 -4.90 -2.24 -5.59
C GLN A 83 -6.29 -1.63 -5.38
N LEU A 84 -6.78 -1.59 -4.14
CA LEU A 84 -8.08 -1.02 -3.79
C LEU A 84 -8.17 0.51 -3.96
N LEU A 85 -7.05 1.21 -4.14
CA LEU A 85 -7.07 2.64 -4.50
C LEU A 85 -7.55 2.89 -5.93
N PHE A 86 -7.42 1.89 -6.81
CA PHE A 86 -7.85 1.98 -8.21
C PHE A 86 -9.34 1.70 -8.37
N GLN A 87 -9.87 2.00 -9.56
CA GLN A 87 -11.30 1.87 -9.86
C GLN A 87 -11.73 0.41 -9.99
N THR A 88 -10.96 -0.40 -10.71
CA THR A 88 -11.35 -1.76 -11.10
C THR A 88 -10.21 -2.77 -10.99
N SER A 89 -10.54 -4.05 -11.14
CA SER A 89 -9.56 -5.14 -11.17
C SER A 89 -10.05 -6.27 -12.09
N GLU A 90 -9.14 -6.81 -12.90
CA GLU A 90 -9.39 -8.03 -13.70
C GLU A 90 -9.67 -9.26 -12.81
N GLU A 91 -9.28 -9.21 -11.51
CA GLU A 91 -9.62 -10.27 -10.56
C GLU A 91 -11.11 -10.42 -10.34
N ALA A 92 -11.83 -9.31 -10.40
CA ALA A 92 -13.25 -9.24 -10.02
C ALA A 92 -14.00 -8.25 -10.91
N PRO A 93 -14.36 -8.65 -12.14
CA PRO A 93 -15.17 -7.83 -13.01
C PRO A 93 -16.47 -7.40 -12.33
N GLY A 94 -16.75 -6.10 -12.31
CA GLY A 94 -17.93 -5.51 -11.65
C GLY A 94 -17.75 -5.14 -10.18
N ALA A 95 -16.63 -5.49 -9.54
CA ALA A 95 -16.29 -4.94 -8.23
C ALA A 95 -15.52 -3.62 -8.39
N GLU A 96 -15.83 -2.65 -7.54
CA GLU A 96 -15.21 -1.32 -7.55
C GLU A 96 -14.28 -1.14 -6.36
N GLY A 97 -13.12 -0.52 -6.59
CA GLY A 97 -12.24 -0.07 -5.52
C GLY A 97 -12.68 1.28 -4.94
N LEU A 98 -11.78 1.95 -4.23
CA LEU A 98 -12.03 3.29 -3.69
C LEU A 98 -12.10 4.36 -4.79
N GLY A 99 -11.49 4.12 -5.96
CA GLY A 99 -11.49 5.06 -7.09
C GLY A 99 -10.69 6.34 -6.83
N ALA A 100 -9.79 6.34 -5.85
CA ALA A 100 -8.92 7.49 -5.55
C ALA A 100 -7.87 7.75 -6.65
N LEU A 101 -7.54 6.69 -7.40
CA LEU A 101 -6.63 6.72 -8.54
C LEU A 101 -7.33 6.13 -9.76
N ALA A 102 -7.26 6.83 -10.90
CA ALA A 102 -7.78 6.32 -12.16
C ALA A 102 -6.89 5.20 -12.72
N GLY A 103 -7.54 4.12 -13.18
CA GLY A 103 -6.87 2.95 -13.72
C GLY A 103 -7.43 1.63 -13.19
N THR A 104 -6.76 0.55 -13.52
CA THR A 104 -7.20 -0.81 -13.20
C THR A 104 -6.05 -1.67 -12.66
N ASN A 105 -6.40 -2.79 -12.06
CA ASN A 105 -5.42 -3.82 -11.72
C ASN A 105 -5.48 -4.95 -12.75
N LYS A 106 -4.35 -5.26 -13.38
CA LYS A 106 -4.21 -6.33 -14.38
C LYS A 106 -3.59 -7.58 -13.76
N ARG A 107 -3.94 -8.73 -14.31
CA ARG A 107 -3.28 -10.01 -14.03
C ARG A 107 -1.96 -10.10 -14.83
N PHE A 108 -0.95 -10.74 -14.25
CA PHE A 108 0.23 -11.13 -15.01
C PHE A 108 -0.12 -12.01 -16.21
N ALA A 109 0.63 -11.87 -17.30
CA ALA A 109 0.40 -12.62 -18.54
C ALA A 109 0.43 -14.15 -18.30
N PRO A 110 -0.36 -14.92 -19.09
CA PRO A 110 -0.31 -16.39 -19.02
C PRO A 110 1.08 -16.96 -19.29
N GLY A 111 1.38 -18.12 -18.68
CA GLY A 111 2.67 -18.82 -18.85
C GLY A 111 3.67 -18.55 -17.72
N LYS A 112 3.41 -17.58 -16.86
CA LYS A 112 4.22 -17.29 -15.67
C LYS A 112 3.75 -18.07 -14.45
N LYS A 113 4.65 -18.29 -13.49
CA LYS A 113 4.25 -18.82 -12.18
C LYS A 113 3.53 -17.74 -11.40
N ILE A 114 2.23 -17.92 -11.20
CA ILE A 114 1.36 -17.01 -10.45
C ILE A 114 0.92 -17.68 -9.16
N PRO A 115 0.99 -17.00 -8.01
CA PRO A 115 1.40 -15.59 -7.81
C PRO A 115 2.91 -15.36 -8.00
N HIS A 116 3.30 -14.13 -8.36
CA HIS A 116 4.66 -13.61 -8.14
C HIS A 116 4.91 -13.63 -6.64
N MET A 117 5.76 -14.53 -6.18
CA MET A 117 6.03 -14.73 -4.75
C MET A 117 7.53 -14.82 -4.52
N GLY A 118 8.05 -13.97 -3.66
CA GLY A 118 9.44 -13.95 -3.27
C GLY A 118 10.04 -12.55 -3.23
N TRP A 119 11.38 -12.53 -3.16
CA TRP A 119 12.15 -11.30 -3.16
C TRP A 119 12.41 -10.85 -4.59
N ASN A 120 12.15 -9.57 -4.85
CA ASN A 120 12.42 -8.96 -6.14
C ASN A 120 12.92 -7.53 -5.97
N SER A 121 13.73 -7.07 -6.90
CA SER A 121 14.31 -5.73 -6.89
C SER A 121 13.31 -4.69 -7.40
N ILE A 122 13.43 -3.46 -6.90
CA ILE A 122 12.64 -2.33 -7.38
C ILE A 122 13.53 -1.26 -7.99
N ARG A 123 13.01 -0.57 -9.01
CA ARG A 123 13.56 0.67 -9.57
C ARG A 123 12.66 1.81 -9.19
N LEU A 124 13.22 2.90 -8.68
CA LEU A 124 12.48 4.05 -8.17
C LEU A 124 12.61 5.25 -9.11
N LYS A 125 11.52 5.96 -9.35
CA LYS A 125 11.51 7.22 -10.10
C LYS A 125 12.25 8.32 -9.33
N THR A 126 12.01 8.37 -8.03
CA THR A 126 12.69 9.30 -7.11
C THR A 126 12.98 8.57 -5.79
N ARG A 127 14.00 9.05 -5.08
CA ARG A 127 14.39 8.49 -3.77
C ARG A 127 14.18 9.49 -2.64
N ASN A 128 13.11 10.25 -2.71
CA ASN A 128 12.68 11.19 -1.67
C ASN A 128 11.42 10.71 -0.95
N GLY A 129 11.06 11.39 0.12
CA GLY A 129 9.86 11.10 0.88
C GLY A 129 9.87 9.68 1.45
N LEU A 130 8.89 8.83 1.08
CA LEU A 130 8.79 7.45 1.56
C LEU A 130 10.02 6.60 1.19
N PHE A 131 10.66 6.89 0.06
CA PHE A 131 11.78 6.12 -0.47
C PHE A 131 13.16 6.70 -0.11
N GLU A 132 13.22 7.68 0.80
CA GLU A 132 14.48 8.24 1.27
C GLU A 132 15.37 7.14 1.87
N GLY A 133 16.64 7.12 1.47
CA GLY A 133 17.62 6.09 1.90
C GLY A 133 17.41 4.69 1.33
N ILE A 134 16.41 4.50 0.45
CA ILE A 134 16.23 3.23 -0.29
C ILE A 134 17.12 3.28 -1.54
N GLU A 135 18.06 2.37 -1.63
CA GLU A 135 18.98 2.28 -2.76
C GLU A 135 18.31 1.70 -4.00
N GLU A 136 18.76 2.10 -5.18
CA GLU A 136 18.34 1.50 -6.45
C GLU A 136 18.63 0.01 -6.47
N GLY A 137 17.67 -0.80 -6.97
CA GLY A 137 17.79 -2.24 -6.97
C GLY A 137 17.58 -2.91 -5.62
N SER A 138 17.13 -2.17 -4.59
CA SER A 138 16.77 -2.77 -3.29
C SER A 138 15.71 -3.85 -3.45
N PHE A 139 15.89 -4.96 -2.72
CA PHE A 139 14.96 -6.09 -2.73
C PHE A 139 13.88 -5.93 -1.69
N PHE A 140 12.64 -6.26 -2.11
CA PHE A 140 11.45 -6.32 -1.26
C PHE A 140 10.70 -7.64 -1.48
N TYR A 141 9.89 -8.05 -0.51
CA TYR A 141 9.08 -9.25 -0.59
C TYR A 141 7.74 -8.99 -1.27
N PHE A 142 7.44 -9.75 -2.31
CA PHE A 142 6.20 -9.70 -3.08
C PHE A 142 5.39 -10.99 -2.90
N VAL A 143 4.07 -10.88 -2.94
CA VAL A 143 3.14 -12.00 -3.10
C VAL A 143 1.83 -11.48 -3.70
N HIS A 144 1.72 -11.51 -5.03
CA HIS A 144 0.55 -10.99 -5.74
C HIS A 144 0.40 -11.62 -7.12
N SER A 145 -0.84 -11.65 -7.64
CA SER A 145 -1.18 -12.13 -8.99
C SER A 145 -1.60 -10.99 -9.92
N TYR A 146 -1.93 -9.84 -9.33
CA TYR A 146 -2.41 -8.64 -10.03
C TYR A 146 -1.53 -7.46 -9.64
N PHE A 147 -1.42 -6.47 -10.52
CA PHE A 147 -0.66 -5.25 -10.31
C PHE A 147 -1.40 -4.05 -10.91
N PRO A 148 -1.21 -2.83 -10.38
CA PRO A 148 -1.90 -1.64 -10.86
C PRO A 148 -1.34 -1.15 -12.19
N VAL A 149 -2.25 -0.67 -13.03
CA VAL A 149 -1.97 0.04 -14.28
C VAL A 149 -2.62 1.41 -14.19
N PRO A 150 -1.92 2.43 -13.66
CA PRO A 150 -2.42 3.79 -13.59
C PRO A 150 -2.68 4.35 -14.99
N GLU A 151 -3.79 5.08 -15.19
CA GLU A 151 -4.03 5.86 -16.41
C GLU A 151 -3.01 7.00 -16.51
N ASP A 152 -2.82 7.74 -15.42
CA ASP A 152 -1.75 8.74 -15.32
C ASP A 152 -0.42 8.07 -14.91
N LYS A 153 0.46 7.90 -15.88
CA LYS A 153 1.79 7.32 -15.66
C LYS A 153 2.70 8.16 -14.77
N SER A 154 2.38 9.43 -14.57
CA SER A 154 3.16 10.31 -13.68
C SER A 154 3.09 9.86 -12.22
N LEU A 155 2.03 9.16 -11.84
CA LEU A 155 1.80 8.60 -10.51
C LEU A 155 2.72 7.42 -10.17
N ILE A 156 3.35 6.78 -11.17
CA ILE A 156 4.23 5.65 -10.92
C ILE A 156 5.50 6.14 -10.23
N ALA A 157 5.71 5.67 -9.01
CA ALA A 157 6.88 5.96 -8.19
C ALA A 157 7.95 4.86 -8.25
N GLY A 158 7.56 3.64 -8.64
CA GLY A 158 8.49 2.53 -8.76
C GLY A 158 7.99 1.40 -9.65
N TRP A 159 8.96 0.70 -10.23
CA TRP A 159 8.76 -0.46 -11.10
C TRP A 159 9.53 -1.66 -10.56
N SER A 160 9.04 -2.85 -10.90
CA SER A 160 9.76 -4.10 -10.76
C SER A 160 9.57 -4.92 -12.03
N ASP A 161 10.36 -5.97 -12.20
CA ASP A 161 10.29 -6.86 -13.35
C ASP A 161 9.95 -8.28 -12.93
N TYR A 162 8.96 -8.88 -13.55
CA TYR A 162 8.61 -10.28 -13.40
C TYR A 162 8.25 -10.84 -14.77
N GLU A 163 9.29 -11.01 -15.65
CA GLU A 163 9.16 -11.31 -17.08
C GLU A 163 8.35 -10.26 -17.87
N GLU A 164 7.83 -9.29 -17.22
CA GLU A 164 7.29 -8.02 -17.72
C GLU A 164 7.48 -6.94 -16.66
N GLU A 165 7.73 -5.72 -17.10
CA GLU A 165 7.79 -4.56 -16.22
C GLU A 165 6.40 -4.24 -15.68
N PHE A 166 6.28 -4.06 -14.36
CA PHE A 166 5.02 -3.68 -13.73
C PHE A 166 5.20 -2.56 -12.72
N CYS A 167 4.13 -1.79 -12.51
CA CYS A 167 4.07 -0.77 -11.48
C CYS A 167 4.04 -1.43 -10.10
N CYS A 168 5.06 -1.21 -9.28
CA CYS A 168 5.13 -1.74 -7.92
C CYS A 168 4.96 -0.69 -6.83
N ALA A 169 4.93 0.61 -7.20
CA ALA A 169 4.66 1.70 -6.28
C ALA A 169 4.05 2.89 -7.00
N VAL A 170 3.13 3.58 -6.34
CA VAL A 170 2.53 4.84 -6.80
C VAL A 170 2.66 5.91 -5.73
N GLN A 171 2.71 7.18 -6.17
CA GLN A 171 2.70 8.34 -5.30
C GLN A 171 1.87 9.47 -5.91
N LYS A 172 1.02 10.10 -5.06
CA LYS A 172 0.25 11.31 -5.38
C LYS A 172 0.18 12.16 -4.13
N GLY A 173 0.89 13.29 -4.11
CA GLY A 173 0.96 14.11 -2.90
C GLY A 173 1.49 13.33 -1.70
N ASN A 174 0.70 13.28 -0.63
CA ASN A 174 0.99 12.53 0.60
C ASN A 174 0.52 11.07 0.58
N LEU A 175 -0.21 10.64 -0.46
CA LEU A 175 -0.53 9.26 -0.70
C LEU A 175 0.69 8.56 -1.32
N THR A 176 1.13 7.47 -0.70
CA THR A 176 2.05 6.51 -1.32
C THR A 176 1.49 5.10 -1.13
N ALA A 177 1.62 4.25 -2.14
CA ALA A 177 1.20 2.87 -2.00
C ALA A 177 2.14 1.93 -2.75
N VAL A 178 2.38 0.74 -2.18
CA VAL A 178 3.37 -0.23 -2.64
C VAL A 178 2.75 -1.63 -2.81
N GLN A 179 3.18 -2.36 -3.83
CA GLN A 179 2.71 -3.71 -4.11
C GLN A 179 3.40 -4.76 -3.24
N PHE A 180 4.61 -4.48 -2.82
CA PHE A 180 5.38 -5.32 -1.92
C PHE A 180 4.97 -5.13 -0.46
N HIS A 181 5.50 -5.99 0.41
CA HIS A 181 5.24 -6.00 1.84
C HIS A 181 6.43 -5.43 2.62
N PRO A 182 6.45 -4.14 2.97
CA PRO A 182 7.56 -3.56 3.75
C PRO A 182 7.71 -4.26 5.10
N GLU A 183 6.62 -4.67 5.76
CA GLU A 183 6.64 -5.39 7.03
C GLU A 183 7.29 -6.79 6.96
N LYS A 184 7.53 -7.30 5.73
CA LYS A 184 8.22 -8.57 5.46
C LYS A 184 9.58 -8.37 4.78
N SER A 185 10.01 -7.12 4.60
CA SER A 185 11.18 -6.76 3.79
C SER A 185 12.38 -6.35 4.61
N GLN A 186 12.52 -6.92 5.81
CA GLN A 186 13.67 -6.74 6.70
C GLN A 186 14.05 -5.25 6.88
N ARG A 187 15.36 -4.93 6.94
CA ARG A 187 15.86 -3.58 7.19
C ARG A 187 15.35 -2.55 6.19
N ARG A 188 15.27 -2.89 4.89
CA ARG A 188 14.79 -1.96 3.85
C ARG A 188 13.30 -1.63 4.05
N GLY A 189 12.51 -2.63 4.41
CA GLY A 189 11.11 -2.45 4.73
C GLY A 189 10.88 -1.61 5.99
N LEU A 190 11.66 -1.85 7.05
CA LEU A 190 11.61 -1.03 8.26
C LEU A 190 12.01 0.42 7.98
N GLY A 191 13.03 0.66 7.12
CA GLY A 191 13.40 2.01 6.68
C GLY A 191 12.24 2.75 6.01
N LEU A 192 11.50 2.07 5.12
CA LEU A 192 10.32 2.63 4.49
C LEU A 192 9.21 2.96 5.50
N LEU A 193 8.95 2.06 6.46
CA LEU A 193 7.97 2.30 7.53
C LEU A 193 8.39 3.46 8.44
N ALA A 194 9.69 3.60 8.75
CA ALA A 194 10.22 4.73 9.51
C ALA A 194 10.02 6.06 8.76
N ASN A 195 10.27 6.07 7.44
CA ASN A 195 10.04 7.26 6.62
C ASN A 195 8.55 7.65 6.60
N PHE A 196 7.64 6.66 6.55
CA PHE A 196 6.21 6.93 6.66
C PHE A 196 5.86 7.53 8.03
N ALA A 197 6.34 6.93 9.12
CA ALA A 197 6.09 7.42 10.48
C ALA A 197 6.58 8.85 10.69
N LYS A 198 7.75 9.21 10.15
CA LYS A 198 8.27 10.60 10.16
C LYS A 198 7.33 11.57 9.46
N ARG A 199 6.76 11.17 8.33
CA ARG A 199 5.76 12.02 7.61
C ARG A 199 4.49 12.23 8.44
N CYS A 200 4.19 11.32 9.36
CA CYS A 200 3.05 11.43 10.29
C CYS A 200 3.40 12.20 11.57
N GLY A 201 4.59 12.83 11.65
CA GLY A 201 5.04 13.60 12.82
C GLY A 201 5.64 12.76 13.95
N SER A 202 6.10 11.55 13.65
CA SER A 202 6.80 10.68 14.61
C SER A 202 8.32 10.85 14.48
N ASP A 203 9.06 10.77 15.62
CA ASP A 203 10.54 10.75 15.66
C ASP A 203 11.11 9.37 15.30
N ALA A 204 10.41 8.61 14.48
CA ALA A 204 10.75 7.24 14.11
C ALA A 204 12.14 7.10 13.48
N THR A 205 12.87 6.08 13.87
CA THR A 205 14.18 5.71 13.33
C THR A 205 14.19 4.25 12.89
N ALA A 206 14.78 3.96 11.73
CA ALA A 206 15.09 2.59 11.38
C ALA A 206 16.29 2.11 12.22
N ALA A 207 16.11 1.03 12.95
CA ALA A 207 17.17 0.35 13.68
C ALA A 207 18.13 -0.40 12.74
#